data_3a7ca368590aff49e9e823011a077d2b
#
_entry.id   3a7ca368590aff49e9e823011a077d2b
#
_cell.length_a   1.000
_cell.length_b   1.000
_cell.length_c   1.000
_cell.angle_alpha   90.00
_cell.angle_beta   90.00
_cell.angle_gamma   90.00
#
_symmetry.space_group_name_H-M   'P 1'
#
loop_
_entity.id
_entity.type
_entity.pdbx_description
1 polymer ?
#
loop_
_entity_poly.entity_id
_entity_poly.type
_entity_poly.pdbx_seq_one_letter_code
_entity_poly.pdbx_strand_id
1 'polypeptide(L)'
;MSAISTKPNVPKKHSKLQETWRRFSKNGRAVVGLCIVIMLVLCAVLAPIISPYEPNAQDPRNRLQGPSAGHWFGTDELGRDILSRIIYGARISMSVGLIAICISLIGGVTLGAIAGYYGGTIDNIIMRCMDVLLSIPTILLNISIVAALGSGLQNVMIAIGVSSIPGYCRIVRASILSLRDQDFVEASRAAGANDFFLITRHILPNCLAPLIVQATLKIGAAILSCASMSFLGLGIVPPTAEWGSMLSTGRDFLRDAPHVRIFPGLAIMAAVFSM
;
A
#
# COMPACT_ATOMS: atom_id res chain seq x y z
N MET A 1 -8.77 21.13 -65.52
CA MET A 1 -9.16 20.14 -64.49
C MET A 1 -7.92 19.87 -63.63
N SER A 2 -7.78 20.57 -62.45
CA SER A 2 -6.68 20.35 -61.53
C SER A 2 -7.10 19.36 -60.47
N ALA A 3 -6.40 18.24 -60.38
CA ALA A 3 -6.63 17.20 -59.40
C ALA A 3 -6.13 17.67 -58.02
N ILE A 4 -7.04 17.87 -57.08
CA ILE A 4 -6.73 18.15 -55.67
C ILE A 4 -6.25 16.84 -55.03
N SER A 5 -4.93 16.74 -54.84
CA SER A 5 -4.30 15.65 -54.09
C SER A 5 -4.50 15.90 -52.58
N THR A 6 -5.56 15.36 -52.01
CA THR A 6 -5.73 15.30 -50.55
C THR A 6 -4.88 14.16 -49.99
N LYS A 7 -3.69 14.51 -49.48
CA LYS A 7 -2.90 13.56 -48.66
C LYS A 7 -3.74 13.16 -47.39
N PRO A 8 -3.95 11.86 -47.13
CA PRO A 8 -4.62 11.45 -45.92
C PRO A 8 -3.83 11.88 -44.69
N ASN A 9 -4.48 12.64 -43.83
CA ASN A 9 -3.93 13.07 -42.53
C ASN A 9 -3.78 11.87 -41.63
N VAL A 10 -2.66 11.16 -41.70
CA VAL A 10 -2.37 10.00 -40.82
C VAL A 10 -2.15 10.54 -39.41
N PRO A 11 -3.01 10.23 -38.44
CA PRO A 11 -2.84 10.71 -37.08
C PRO A 11 -1.49 10.21 -36.54
N LYS A 12 -0.66 11.12 -36.03
CA LYS A 12 0.63 10.79 -35.41
C LYS A 12 0.37 9.72 -34.33
N LYS A 13 0.95 8.54 -34.49
CA LYS A 13 0.91 7.45 -33.51
C LYS A 13 1.64 7.94 -32.25
N HIS A 14 0.89 8.52 -31.30
CA HIS A 14 1.43 8.85 -29.99
C HIS A 14 1.84 7.55 -29.28
N SER A 15 2.98 7.57 -28.63
CA SER A 15 3.40 6.45 -27.77
C SER A 15 2.30 6.17 -26.74
N LYS A 16 2.01 4.89 -26.47
CA LYS A 16 1.02 4.48 -25.46
C LYS A 16 1.24 5.19 -24.11
N LEU A 17 2.49 5.43 -23.74
CA LEU A 17 2.89 6.20 -22.55
C LEU A 17 2.43 7.65 -22.60
N GLN A 18 2.56 8.33 -23.76
CA GLN A 18 2.13 9.73 -23.92
C GLN A 18 0.61 9.87 -23.83
N GLU A 19 -0.13 8.90 -24.36
CA GLU A 19 -1.59 8.91 -24.28
C GLU A 19 -2.07 8.66 -22.86
N THR A 20 -1.46 7.69 -22.17
CA THR A 20 -1.74 7.42 -20.75
C THR A 20 -1.45 8.62 -19.87
N TRP A 21 -0.29 9.26 -20.07
CA TRP A 21 0.07 10.49 -19.35
C TRP A 21 -0.90 11.65 -19.62
N ARG A 22 -1.32 11.82 -20.87
CA ARG A 22 -2.28 12.86 -21.25
C ARG A 22 -3.66 12.63 -20.64
N ARG A 23 -4.08 11.38 -20.49
CA ARG A 23 -5.34 11.03 -19.79
C ARG A 23 -5.22 11.25 -18.29
N PHE A 24 -4.11 10.85 -17.71
CA PHE A 24 -3.81 11.02 -16.29
C PHE A 24 -3.73 12.50 -15.89
N SER A 25 -3.00 13.33 -16.65
CA SER A 25 -2.82 14.76 -16.35
C SER A 25 -4.12 15.60 -16.48
N LYS A 26 -5.14 15.08 -17.16
CA LYS A 26 -6.48 15.69 -17.19
C LYS A 26 -7.29 15.46 -15.92
N ASN A 27 -6.93 14.48 -15.12
CA ASN A 27 -7.61 14.18 -13.86
C ASN A 27 -6.87 14.88 -12.71
N GLY A 28 -7.33 16.05 -12.30
CA GLY A 28 -6.69 16.85 -11.25
C GLY A 28 -6.54 16.10 -9.92
N ARG A 29 -7.50 15.24 -9.56
CA ARG A 29 -7.41 14.41 -8.34
C ARG A 29 -6.26 13.41 -8.40
N ALA A 30 -6.08 12.76 -9.55
CA ALA A 30 -4.98 11.83 -9.76
C ALA A 30 -3.61 12.53 -9.71
N VAL A 31 -3.51 13.76 -10.27
CA VAL A 31 -2.29 14.56 -10.20
C VAL A 31 -1.97 14.95 -8.76
N VAL A 32 -2.95 15.41 -7.99
CA VAL A 32 -2.76 15.74 -6.57
C VAL A 32 -2.33 14.51 -5.77
N GLY A 33 -2.99 13.36 -5.96
CA GLY A 33 -2.58 12.12 -5.33
C GLY A 33 -1.13 11.75 -5.64
N LEU A 34 -0.73 11.80 -6.91
CA LEU A 34 0.65 11.54 -7.32
C LEU A 34 1.65 12.50 -6.68
N CYS A 35 1.34 13.80 -6.63
CA CYS A 35 2.21 14.79 -5.97
C CYS A 35 2.41 14.47 -4.49
N ILE A 36 1.33 14.08 -3.78
CA ILE A 36 1.42 13.68 -2.37
C ILE A 36 2.27 12.42 -2.21
N VAL A 37 2.06 11.39 -3.05
CA VAL A 37 2.88 10.15 -3.03
C VAL A 37 4.35 10.47 -3.24
N ILE A 38 4.66 11.28 -4.26
CA ILE A 38 6.05 11.69 -4.54
C ILE A 38 6.64 12.44 -3.33
N MET A 39 5.89 13.37 -2.74
CA MET A 39 6.33 14.10 -1.55
C MET A 39 6.61 13.14 -0.38
N LEU A 40 5.71 12.18 -0.11
CA LEU A 40 5.89 11.20 0.96
C LEU A 40 7.09 10.28 0.72
N VAL A 41 7.30 9.83 -0.53
CA VAL A 41 8.47 9.04 -0.91
C VAL A 41 9.76 9.85 -0.73
N LEU A 42 9.77 11.11 -1.17
CA LEU A 42 10.91 12.00 -0.96
C LEU A 42 11.19 12.23 0.53
N CYS A 43 10.15 12.48 1.34
CA CYS A 43 10.29 12.57 2.79
C CYS A 43 10.89 11.28 3.38
N ALA A 44 10.41 10.11 2.96
CA ALA A 44 10.91 8.83 3.45
C ALA A 44 12.37 8.56 3.07
N VAL A 45 12.76 8.87 1.83
CA VAL A 45 14.14 8.64 1.33
C VAL A 45 15.11 9.66 1.92
N LEU A 46 14.73 10.94 1.89
CA LEU A 46 15.59 12.06 2.32
C LEU A 46 15.47 12.37 3.81
N ALA A 47 14.75 11.55 4.59
CA ALA A 47 14.54 11.77 6.03
C ALA A 47 15.83 12.15 6.79
N PRO A 48 16.97 11.47 6.62
CA PRO A 48 18.20 11.83 7.33
C PRO A 48 18.77 13.21 6.98
N ILE A 49 18.39 13.77 5.82
CA ILE A 49 18.90 15.04 5.31
C ILE A 49 17.97 16.21 5.65
N ILE A 50 16.65 15.99 5.52
CA ILE A 50 15.65 17.05 5.68
C ILE A 50 15.09 17.18 7.10
N SER A 51 15.34 16.19 7.97
CA SER A 51 14.90 16.24 9.36
C SER A 51 15.68 17.30 10.13
N PRO A 52 15.02 18.28 10.76
CA PRO A 52 15.72 19.31 11.53
C PRO A 52 16.43 18.75 12.77
N TYR A 53 15.87 17.69 13.36
CA TYR A 53 16.38 17.09 14.61
C TYR A 53 16.45 15.56 14.48
N GLU A 54 17.20 14.94 15.36
CA GLU A 54 17.15 13.49 15.52
C GLU A 54 15.78 13.06 16.08
N PRO A 55 15.07 12.10 15.46
CA PRO A 55 13.68 11.79 15.79
C PRO A 55 13.47 11.24 17.20
N ASN A 56 14.53 10.74 17.85
CA ASN A 56 14.48 10.17 19.19
C ASN A 56 15.19 11.02 20.23
N ALA A 57 15.80 12.16 19.84
CA ALA A 57 16.41 13.10 20.79
C ALA A 57 15.34 13.66 21.73
N GLN A 58 15.52 13.46 23.02
CA GLN A 58 14.60 13.90 24.06
C GLN A 58 15.09 15.21 24.70
N ASP A 59 14.17 16.16 24.88
CA ASP A 59 14.41 17.37 25.66
C ASP A 59 13.26 17.60 26.64
N PRO A 60 13.37 17.09 27.88
CA PRO A 60 12.30 17.21 28.88
C PRO A 60 11.93 18.65 29.24
N ARG A 61 12.80 19.64 28.96
CA ARG A 61 12.55 21.06 29.22
C ARG A 61 11.54 21.64 28.23
N ASN A 62 11.53 21.09 27.00
CA ASN A 62 10.64 21.51 25.92
C ASN A 62 9.47 20.52 25.69
N ARG A 63 9.04 19.84 26.77
CA ARG A 63 7.94 18.88 26.71
C ARG A 63 6.62 19.56 26.36
N LEU A 64 5.85 18.95 25.42
CA LEU A 64 4.51 19.37 24.99
C LEU A 64 4.45 20.84 24.53
N GLN A 65 5.55 21.37 24.03
CA GLN A 65 5.63 22.72 23.52
C GLN A 65 4.85 22.84 22.21
N GLY A 66 4.01 23.87 22.10
CA GLY A 66 3.26 24.16 20.87
C GLY A 66 4.17 24.51 19.69
N PRO A 67 3.62 24.57 18.48
CA PRO A 67 4.35 25.00 17.30
C PRO A 67 5.08 26.33 17.51
N SER A 68 6.38 26.35 17.19
CA SER A 68 7.28 27.49 17.39
C SER A 68 8.31 27.57 16.25
N ALA A 69 9.09 28.66 16.20
CA ALA A 69 10.18 28.81 15.22
C ALA A 69 11.27 27.74 15.37
N GLY A 70 11.49 27.22 16.58
CA GLY A 70 12.42 26.12 16.85
C GLY A 70 11.83 24.76 16.54
N HIS A 71 10.54 24.55 16.78
CA HIS A 71 9.83 23.29 16.56
C HIS A 71 8.55 23.58 15.78
N TRP A 72 8.59 23.46 14.46
CA TRP A 72 7.50 23.87 13.57
C TRP A 72 6.16 23.17 13.85
N PHE A 73 6.20 21.92 14.26
CA PHE A 73 5.01 21.15 14.64
C PHE A 73 4.90 20.96 16.17
N GLY A 74 5.77 21.62 16.92
CA GLY A 74 5.88 21.45 18.38
C GLY A 74 6.60 20.17 18.78
N THR A 75 6.51 19.85 20.06
CA THR A 75 7.18 18.70 20.67
C THR A 75 6.19 17.74 21.32
N ASP A 76 6.60 16.50 21.48
CA ASP A 76 5.77 15.45 22.10
C ASP A 76 5.96 15.39 23.64
N GLU A 77 5.41 14.33 24.25
CA GLU A 77 5.46 14.11 25.72
C GLU A 77 6.87 13.89 26.28
N LEU A 78 7.87 13.63 25.45
CA LEU A 78 9.28 13.50 25.82
C LEU A 78 10.14 14.68 25.31
N GLY A 79 9.50 15.73 24.75
CA GLY A 79 10.18 16.87 24.17
C GLY A 79 10.83 16.58 22.82
N ARG A 80 10.46 15.48 22.12
CA ARG A 80 10.97 15.13 20.80
C ARG A 80 10.27 15.96 19.72
N ASP A 81 10.98 16.36 18.68
CA ASP A 81 10.42 17.17 17.58
C ASP A 81 9.43 16.37 16.73
N ILE A 82 8.17 16.84 16.66
CA ILE A 82 7.10 16.14 15.97
C ILE A 82 7.34 16.12 14.45
N LEU A 83 7.84 17.19 13.84
CA LEU A 83 8.10 17.24 12.41
C LEU A 83 9.16 16.20 12.02
N SER A 84 10.27 16.13 12.73
CA SER A 84 11.32 15.15 12.51
C SER A 84 10.78 13.72 12.64
N ARG A 85 9.95 13.47 13.63
CA ARG A 85 9.29 12.16 13.82
C ARG A 85 8.29 11.83 12.71
N ILE A 86 7.56 12.78 12.16
CA ILE A 86 6.66 12.57 11.02
C ILE A 86 7.45 12.23 9.76
N ILE A 87 8.56 12.92 9.50
CA ILE A 87 9.43 12.67 8.36
C ILE A 87 10.03 11.25 8.44
N TYR A 88 10.58 10.87 9.58
CA TYR A 88 11.09 9.51 9.79
C TYR A 88 9.99 8.47 9.82
N GLY A 89 8.81 8.82 10.38
CA GLY A 89 7.61 7.98 10.38
C GLY A 89 7.11 7.65 8.99
N ALA A 90 7.25 8.55 8.01
CA ALA A 90 6.94 8.28 6.63
C ALA A 90 7.71 7.05 6.10
N ARG A 91 8.99 6.93 6.43
CA ARG A 91 9.84 5.80 6.02
C ARG A 91 9.31 4.47 6.53
N ILE A 92 8.89 4.43 7.79
CA ILE A 92 8.37 3.22 8.44
C ILE A 92 6.97 2.89 7.95
N SER A 93 6.04 3.85 8.02
CA SER A 93 4.64 3.65 7.64
C SER A 93 4.49 3.27 6.17
N MET A 94 5.26 3.86 5.25
CA MET A 94 5.25 3.48 3.84
C MET A 94 5.87 2.10 3.59
N SER A 95 6.97 1.75 4.31
CA SER A 95 7.58 0.42 4.17
C SER A 95 6.63 -0.68 4.62
N VAL A 96 5.86 -0.45 5.71
CA VAL A 96 4.81 -1.39 6.15
C VAL A 96 3.78 -1.62 5.06
N GLY A 97 3.24 -0.53 4.48
CA GLY A 97 2.27 -0.63 3.39
C GLY A 97 2.81 -1.43 2.22
N LEU A 98 4.02 -1.11 1.76
CA LEU A 98 4.63 -1.76 0.60
C LEU A 98 4.93 -3.26 0.86
N ILE A 99 5.58 -3.59 1.98
CA ILE A 99 5.95 -4.97 2.30
C ILE A 99 4.72 -5.84 2.53
N ALA A 100 3.71 -5.34 3.27
CA ALA A 100 2.46 -6.07 3.47
C ALA A 100 1.76 -6.38 2.13
N ILE A 101 1.73 -5.42 1.20
CA ILE A 101 1.16 -5.65 -0.13
C ILE A 101 2.00 -6.63 -0.96
N CYS A 102 3.33 -6.58 -0.88
CA CYS A 102 4.18 -7.59 -1.54
C CYS A 102 3.89 -9.01 -1.03
N ILE A 103 3.75 -9.20 0.29
CA ILE A 103 3.37 -10.50 0.88
C ILE A 103 2.01 -10.95 0.33
N SER A 104 1.03 -10.04 0.35
CA SER A 104 -0.33 -10.32 -0.13
C SER A 104 -0.37 -10.67 -1.61
N LEU A 105 0.39 -9.94 -2.44
CA LEU A 105 0.49 -10.19 -3.89
C LEU A 105 1.12 -11.53 -4.16
N ILE A 106 2.27 -11.84 -3.53
CA ILE A 106 2.96 -13.12 -3.74
C ILE A 106 2.02 -14.28 -3.37
N GLY A 107 1.44 -14.26 -2.18
CA GLY A 107 0.52 -15.31 -1.73
C GLY A 107 -0.77 -15.36 -2.57
N GLY A 108 -1.40 -14.22 -2.80
CA GLY A 108 -2.67 -14.13 -3.52
C GLY A 108 -2.56 -14.46 -5.00
N VAL A 109 -1.50 -13.98 -5.67
CA VAL A 109 -1.26 -14.31 -7.09
C VAL A 109 -0.94 -15.80 -7.25
N THR A 110 -0.09 -16.36 -6.41
CA THR A 110 0.26 -17.78 -6.49
C THR A 110 -0.95 -18.68 -6.24
N LEU A 111 -1.66 -18.47 -5.13
CA LEU A 111 -2.84 -19.30 -4.79
C LEU A 111 -4.00 -19.07 -5.76
N GLY A 112 -4.23 -17.82 -6.18
CA GLY A 112 -5.27 -17.50 -7.16
C GLY A 112 -4.97 -18.06 -8.55
N ALA A 113 -3.69 -18.08 -8.94
CA ALA A 113 -3.28 -18.69 -10.21
C ALA A 113 -3.50 -20.21 -10.21
N ILE A 114 -3.09 -20.88 -9.14
CA ILE A 114 -3.29 -22.33 -9.00
C ILE A 114 -4.79 -22.66 -9.00
N ALA A 115 -5.58 -21.96 -8.18
CA ALA A 115 -7.01 -22.18 -8.09
C ALA A 115 -7.73 -21.95 -9.43
N GLY A 116 -7.47 -20.81 -10.07
CA GLY A 116 -8.13 -20.43 -11.33
C GLY A 116 -7.74 -21.29 -12.53
N TYR A 117 -6.48 -21.74 -12.60
CA TYR A 117 -5.98 -22.51 -13.73
C TYR A 117 -6.38 -23.98 -13.65
N TYR A 118 -6.12 -24.66 -12.53
CA TYR A 118 -6.39 -26.08 -12.38
C TYR A 118 -7.87 -26.37 -12.09
N GLY A 119 -8.57 -25.49 -11.37
CA GLY A 119 -9.99 -25.66 -11.10
C GLY A 119 -10.30 -26.86 -10.17
N GLY A 120 -11.54 -27.36 -10.23
CA GLY A 120 -11.98 -28.59 -9.57
C GLY A 120 -11.74 -28.61 -8.07
N THR A 121 -11.18 -29.72 -7.56
CA THR A 121 -10.92 -29.94 -6.13
C THR A 121 -9.87 -28.98 -5.58
N ILE A 122 -8.83 -28.63 -6.35
CA ILE A 122 -7.77 -27.70 -5.95
C ILE A 122 -8.37 -26.31 -5.70
N ASP A 123 -9.16 -25.82 -6.63
CA ASP A 123 -9.89 -24.57 -6.51
C ASP A 123 -10.78 -24.56 -5.25
N ASN A 124 -11.56 -25.60 -5.06
CA ASN A 124 -12.47 -25.72 -3.92
C ASN A 124 -11.71 -25.66 -2.57
N ILE A 125 -10.59 -26.37 -2.44
CA ILE A 125 -9.79 -26.37 -1.22
C ILE A 125 -9.20 -24.97 -0.96
N ILE A 126 -8.55 -24.38 -1.96
CA ILE A 126 -7.94 -23.04 -1.81
C ILE A 126 -9.01 -22.02 -1.46
N MET A 127 -10.14 -22.02 -2.15
CA MET A 127 -11.20 -21.05 -1.89
C MET A 127 -11.83 -21.23 -0.51
N ARG A 128 -11.99 -22.48 -0.02
CA ARG A 128 -12.45 -22.73 1.36
C ARG A 128 -11.49 -22.18 2.40
N CYS A 129 -10.17 -22.34 2.21
CA CYS A 129 -9.19 -21.72 3.09
C CYS A 129 -9.29 -20.18 3.06
N MET A 130 -9.47 -19.58 1.87
CA MET A 130 -9.66 -18.13 1.74
C MET A 130 -10.96 -17.66 2.40
N ASP A 131 -12.04 -18.44 2.29
CA ASP A 131 -13.33 -18.13 2.93
C ASP A 131 -13.25 -18.15 4.45
N VAL A 132 -12.52 -19.12 5.03
CA VAL A 132 -12.25 -19.16 6.47
C VAL A 132 -11.51 -17.90 6.94
N LEU A 133 -10.48 -17.46 6.22
CA LEU A 133 -9.75 -16.23 6.56
C LEU A 133 -10.65 -14.98 6.44
N LEU A 134 -11.53 -14.93 5.45
CA LEU A 134 -12.46 -13.81 5.25
C LEU A 134 -13.66 -13.81 6.21
N SER A 135 -13.97 -14.93 6.86
CA SER A 135 -15.03 -14.99 7.85
C SER A 135 -14.67 -14.24 9.15
N ILE A 136 -13.37 -14.02 9.37
CA ILE A 136 -12.87 -13.29 10.53
C ILE A 136 -12.69 -11.80 10.12
N PRO A 137 -13.23 -10.84 10.89
CA PRO A 137 -12.96 -9.42 10.67
C PRO A 137 -11.45 -9.15 10.60
N THR A 138 -10.99 -8.46 9.56
CA THR A 138 -9.56 -8.29 9.25
C THR A 138 -8.74 -7.77 10.44
N ILE A 139 -9.30 -6.82 11.20
CA ILE A 139 -8.60 -6.27 12.37
C ILE A 139 -8.40 -7.31 13.46
N LEU A 140 -9.40 -8.17 13.69
CA LEU A 140 -9.29 -9.26 14.68
C LEU A 140 -8.31 -10.33 14.22
N LEU A 141 -8.28 -10.65 12.94
CA LEU A 141 -7.29 -11.57 12.36
C LEU A 141 -5.88 -11.02 12.52
N ASN A 142 -5.65 -9.72 12.22
CA ASN A 142 -4.36 -9.07 12.43
C ASN A 142 -3.92 -9.12 13.89
N ILE A 143 -4.83 -8.80 14.83
CA ILE A 143 -4.57 -8.86 16.27
C ILE A 143 -4.18 -10.28 16.68
N SER A 144 -4.93 -11.29 16.23
CA SER A 144 -4.65 -12.70 16.55
C SER A 144 -3.28 -13.14 16.04
N ILE A 145 -2.91 -12.76 14.82
CA ILE A 145 -1.59 -13.09 14.24
C ILE A 145 -0.47 -12.42 15.04
N VAL A 146 -0.61 -11.11 15.36
CA VAL A 146 0.39 -10.39 16.12
C VAL A 146 0.45 -10.88 17.58
N ALA A 147 -0.67 -11.26 18.18
CA ALA A 147 -0.68 -11.85 19.52
C ALA A 147 0.09 -13.18 19.57
N ALA A 148 0.03 -13.98 18.49
CA ALA A 148 0.76 -15.24 18.37
C ALA A 148 2.26 -15.06 18.06
N LEU A 149 2.61 -14.07 17.21
CA LEU A 149 3.99 -13.82 16.77
C LEU A 149 4.77 -12.87 17.69
N GLY A 150 4.07 -12.11 18.51
CA GLY A 150 4.62 -11.01 19.30
C GLY A 150 4.48 -9.65 18.60
N SER A 151 4.59 -8.56 19.41
CA SER A 151 4.58 -7.19 18.91
C SER A 151 5.85 -6.88 18.10
N GLY A 152 5.74 -6.00 17.11
CA GLY A 152 6.89 -5.54 16.34
C GLY A 152 6.58 -5.30 14.87
N LEU A 153 7.43 -4.50 14.23
CA LEU A 153 7.29 -4.05 12.85
C LEU A 153 7.10 -5.21 11.87
N GLN A 154 7.95 -6.23 11.94
CA GLN A 154 7.92 -7.38 11.02
C GLN A 154 6.62 -8.19 11.17
N ASN A 155 6.20 -8.44 12.41
CA ASN A 155 5.02 -9.25 12.70
C ASN A 155 3.74 -8.54 12.27
N VAL A 156 3.68 -7.21 12.40
CA VAL A 156 2.58 -6.38 11.87
C VAL A 156 2.54 -6.45 10.34
N MET A 157 3.68 -6.35 9.67
CA MET A 157 3.75 -6.49 8.19
C MET A 157 3.24 -7.85 7.73
N ILE A 158 3.65 -8.93 8.41
CA ILE A 158 3.19 -10.30 8.12
C ILE A 158 1.69 -10.42 8.36
N ALA A 159 1.18 -9.93 9.49
CA ALA A 159 -0.23 -10.01 9.84
C ALA A 159 -1.11 -9.32 8.77
N ILE A 160 -0.80 -8.07 8.43
CA ILE A 160 -1.53 -7.30 7.40
C ILE A 160 -1.38 -7.96 6.02
N GLY A 161 -0.18 -8.46 5.71
CA GLY A 161 0.09 -9.16 4.47
C GLY A 161 -0.74 -10.43 4.31
N VAL A 162 -0.70 -11.30 5.31
CA VAL A 162 -1.44 -12.58 5.30
C VAL A 162 -2.95 -12.36 5.26
N SER A 163 -3.48 -11.45 6.08
CA SER A 163 -4.92 -11.16 6.12
C SER A 163 -5.46 -10.57 4.80
N SER A 164 -4.60 -10.01 3.96
CA SER A 164 -4.97 -9.45 2.67
C SER A 164 -4.86 -10.44 1.50
N ILE A 165 -4.20 -11.60 1.67
CA ILE A 165 -4.06 -12.64 0.64
C ILE A 165 -5.39 -13.03 -0.01
N PRO A 166 -6.49 -13.29 0.74
CA PRO A 166 -7.74 -13.76 0.16
C PRO A 166 -8.33 -12.82 -0.90
N GLY A 167 -8.19 -11.50 -0.67
CA GLY A 167 -8.68 -10.50 -1.62
C GLY A 167 -7.96 -10.59 -2.98
N TYR A 168 -6.64 -10.71 -2.97
CA TYR A 168 -5.85 -10.86 -4.20
C TYR A 168 -6.07 -12.22 -4.86
N CYS A 169 -6.15 -13.29 -4.07
CA CYS A 169 -6.43 -14.63 -4.55
C CYS A 169 -7.73 -14.69 -5.37
N ARG A 170 -8.81 -14.09 -4.87
CA ARG A 170 -10.10 -14.04 -5.58
C ARG A 170 -10.03 -13.24 -6.88
N ILE A 171 -9.32 -12.10 -6.89
CA ILE A 171 -9.18 -11.28 -8.10
C ILE A 171 -8.40 -12.03 -9.18
N VAL A 172 -7.28 -12.64 -8.81
CA VAL A 172 -6.45 -13.41 -9.76
C VAL A 172 -7.20 -14.60 -10.27
N ARG A 173 -7.85 -15.36 -9.39
CA ARG A 173 -8.69 -16.50 -9.79
C ARG A 173 -9.76 -16.10 -10.79
N ALA A 174 -10.51 -15.03 -10.52
CA ALA A 174 -11.55 -14.55 -11.43
C ALA A 174 -10.98 -14.14 -12.79
N SER A 175 -9.85 -13.44 -12.79
CA SER A 175 -9.17 -13.04 -14.04
C SER A 175 -8.68 -14.24 -14.84
N ILE A 176 -8.13 -15.26 -14.19
CA ILE A 176 -7.67 -16.47 -14.87
C ILE A 176 -8.82 -17.28 -15.44
N LEU A 177 -9.93 -17.43 -14.71
CA LEU A 177 -11.12 -18.09 -15.20
C LEU A 177 -11.68 -17.44 -16.48
N SER A 178 -11.54 -16.13 -16.64
CA SER A 178 -11.97 -15.42 -17.85
C SER A 178 -10.99 -15.55 -19.04
N LEU A 179 -9.75 -15.95 -18.79
CA LEU A 179 -8.68 -15.95 -19.79
C LEU A 179 -8.27 -17.36 -20.23
N ARG A 180 -8.37 -18.38 -19.35
CA ARG A 180 -7.80 -19.72 -19.58
C ARG A 180 -8.41 -20.46 -20.78
N ASP A 181 -9.67 -20.13 -21.11
CA ASP A 181 -10.41 -20.78 -22.19
C ASP A 181 -10.47 -19.91 -23.47
N GLN A 182 -9.55 -18.91 -23.60
CA GLN A 182 -9.44 -18.08 -24.79
C GLN A 182 -8.54 -18.71 -25.86
N ASP A 183 -8.83 -18.41 -27.13
CA ASP A 183 -8.17 -18.99 -28.31
C ASP A 183 -6.64 -18.93 -28.26
N PHE A 184 -6.06 -17.82 -27.75
CA PHE A 184 -4.61 -17.65 -27.67
C PHE A 184 -3.97 -18.61 -26.65
N VAL A 185 -4.69 -18.99 -25.58
CA VAL A 185 -4.21 -19.97 -24.59
C VAL A 185 -4.31 -21.37 -25.18
N GLU A 186 -5.41 -21.69 -25.85
CA GLU A 186 -5.59 -22.98 -26.53
C GLU A 186 -4.56 -23.18 -27.64
N ALA A 187 -4.32 -22.17 -28.47
CA ALA A 187 -3.31 -22.21 -29.51
C ALA A 187 -1.90 -22.44 -28.93
N SER A 188 -1.56 -21.77 -27.81
CA SER A 188 -0.27 -21.96 -27.16
C SER A 188 -0.14 -23.37 -26.55
N ARG A 189 -1.23 -23.91 -26.00
CA ARG A 189 -1.28 -25.30 -25.50
C ARG A 189 -1.12 -26.31 -26.62
N ALA A 190 -1.78 -26.11 -27.75
CA ALA A 190 -1.65 -26.93 -28.94
C ALA A 190 -0.21 -26.91 -29.51
N ALA A 191 0.50 -25.81 -29.36
CA ALA A 191 1.90 -25.67 -29.72
C ALA A 191 2.88 -26.36 -28.72
N GLY A 192 2.37 -27.02 -27.67
CA GLY A 192 3.17 -27.77 -26.70
C GLY A 192 3.66 -26.97 -25.49
N ALA A 193 3.11 -25.78 -25.24
CA ALA A 193 3.48 -25.00 -24.07
C ALA A 193 3.06 -25.70 -22.76
N ASN A 194 3.95 -25.74 -21.76
CA ASN A 194 3.61 -26.26 -20.44
C ASN A 194 2.78 -25.28 -19.62
N ASP A 195 2.11 -25.77 -18.58
CA ASP A 195 1.21 -25.00 -17.73
C ASP A 195 1.90 -23.78 -17.08
N PHE A 196 3.12 -23.95 -16.59
CA PHE A 196 3.89 -22.86 -15.96
C PHE A 196 4.16 -21.72 -16.95
N PHE A 197 4.52 -22.08 -18.19
CA PHE A 197 4.73 -21.10 -19.26
C PHE A 197 3.42 -20.38 -19.63
N LEU A 198 2.32 -21.12 -19.75
CA LEU A 198 1.00 -20.58 -20.05
C LEU A 198 0.57 -19.57 -18.97
N ILE A 199 0.67 -19.98 -17.70
CA ILE A 199 0.29 -19.11 -16.56
C ILE A 199 1.16 -17.85 -16.53
N THR A 200 2.49 -18.00 -16.53
CA THR A 200 3.41 -16.88 -16.28
C THR A 200 3.59 -15.96 -17.49
N ARG A 201 3.54 -16.49 -18.71
CA ARG A 201 3.84 -15.73 -19.93
C ARG A 201 2.60 -15.23 -20.68
N HIS A 202 1.50 -15.95 -20.58
CA HIS A 202 0.30 -15.62 -21.34
C HIS A 202 -0.85 -15.11 -20.46
N ILE A 203 -1.11 -15.73 -19.31
CA ILE A 203 -2.29 -15.42 -18.50
C ILE A 203 -2.01 -14.30 -17.50
N LEU A 204 -1.00 -14.45 -16.62
CA LEU A 204 -0.71 -13.48 -15.57
C LEU A 204 -0.42 -12.05 -16.08
N PRO A 205 0.30 -11.84 -17.19
CA PRO A 205 0.50 -10.50 -17.72
C PRO A 205 -0.81 -9.77 -18.07
N ASN A 206 -1.84 -10.52 -18.48
CA ASN A 206 -3.16 -9.97 -18.78
C ASN A 206 -4.01 -9.71 -17.51
N CYS A 207 -3.60 -10.25 -16.35
CA CYS A 207 -4.21 -9.98 -15.05
C CYS A 207 -3.60 -8.77 -14.33
N LEU A 208 -2.52 -8.15 -14.84
CA LEU A 208 -1.77 -7.11 -14.13
C LEU A 208 -2.59 -5.83 -13.90
N ALA A 209 -3.44 -5.42 -14.82
CA ALA A 209 -4.18 -4.16 -14.71
C ALA A 209 -5.08 -4.11 -13.45
N PRO A 210 -5.97 -5.08 -13.19
CA PRO A 210 -6.77 -5.09 -11.96
C PRO A 210 -5.91 -5.26 -10.70
N LEU A 211 -4.78 -5.98 -10.79
CA LEU A 211 -3.87 -6.18 -9.66
C LEU A 211 -3.17 -4.89 -9.24
N ILE A 212 -2.69 -4.09 -10.21
CA ILE A 212 -2.04 -2.80 -9.92
C ILE A 212 -3.03 -1.85 -9.25
N VAL A 213 -4.26 -1.75 -9.76
CA VAL A 213 -5.31 -0.91 -9.16
C VAL A 213 -5.60 -1.35 -7.73
N GLN A 214 -5.79 -2.65 -7.52
CA GLN A 214 -6.05 -3.18 -6.18
C GLN A 214 -4.85 -2.97 -5.23
N ALA A 215 -3.62 -3.12 -5.71
CA ALA A 215 -2.42 -2.93 -4.92
C ALA A 215 -2.30 -1.48 -4.43
N THR A 216 -2.49 -0.49 -5.30
CA THR A 216 -2.44 0.92 -4.91
C THR A 216 -3.47 1.25 -3.83
N LEU A 217 -4.72 0.87 -4.01
CA LEU A 217 -5.78 1.09 -3.02
C LEU A 217 -5.48 0.40 -1.68
N LYS A 218 -4.88 -0.78 -1.71
CA LYS A 218 -4.57 -1.56 -0.50
C LYS A 218 -3.34 -1.05 0.26
N ILE A 219 -2.42 -0.32 -0.36
CA ILE A 219 -1.31 0.33 0.37
C ILE A 219 -1.86 1.28 1.43
N GLY A 220 -2.78 2.18 1.06
CA GLY A 220 -3.42 3.09 2.02
C GLY A 220 -4.15 2.36 3.15
N ALA A 221 -4.90 1.30 2.82
CA ALA A 221 -5.57 0.46 3.81
C ALA A 221 -4.58 -0.26 4.74
N ALA A 222 -3.43 -0.71 4.23
CA ALA A 222 -2.38 -1.35 5.03
C ALA A 222 -1.74 -0.35 6.01
N ILE A 223 -1.45 0.89 5.57
CA ILE A 223 -0.95 1.96 6.44
C ILE A 223 -1.95 2.25 7.57
N LEU A 224 -3.24 2.36 7.23
CA LEU A 224 -4.29 2.59 8.22
C LEU A 224 -4.43 1.41 9.21
N SER A 225 -4.33 0.17 8.73
CA SER A 225 -4.35 -1.03 9.57
C SER A 225 -3.16 -1.08 10.53
N CYS A 226 -1.96 -0.73 10.04
CA CYS A 226 -0.76 -0.60 10.88
C CYS A 226 -0.95 0.45 11.97
N ALA A 227 -1.42 1.65 11.60
CA ALA A 227 -1.68 2.73 12.54
C ALA A 227 -2.73 2.32 13.59
N SER A 228 -3.78 1.60 13.18
CA SER A 228 -4.79 1.07 14.11
C SER A 228 -4.22 0.06 15.11
N MET A 229 -3.34 -0.84 14.64
CA MET A 229 -2.68 -1.82 15.52
C MET A 229 -1.69 -1.14 16.48
N SER A 230 -0.90 -0.19 15.99
CA SER A 230 -0.01 0.63 16.83
C SER A 230 -0.79 1.44 17.86
N PHE A 231 -1.95 1.98 17.48
CA PHE A 231 -2.85 2.69 18.39
C PHE A 231 -3.39 1.79 19.52
N LEU A 232 -3.62 0.52 19.23
CA LEU A 232 -4.03 -0.49 20.24
C LEU A 232 -2.86 -1.03 21.07
N GLY A 233 -1.63 -0.57 20.84
CA GLY A 233 -0.44 -1.03 21.57
C GLY A 233 0.12 -2.37 21.08
N LEU A 234 -0.42 -2.93 20.00
CA LEU A 234 0.01 -4.21 19.41
C LEU A 234 0.92 -4.02 18.19
N GLY A 235 1.16 -2.78 17.80
CA GLY A 235 1.94 -2.42 16.63
C GLY A 235 3.42 -2.22 16.93
N ILE A 236 3.94 -1.11 16.40
CA ILE A 236 5.34 -0.72 16.52
C ILE A 236 5.56 -0.06 17.87
N VAL A 237 6.53 -0.59 18.61
CA VAL A 237 6.84 -0.12 19.98
C VAL A 237 7.76 1.10 19.94
N PRO A 238 7.54 2.12 20.82
CA PRO A 238 8.50 3.19 21.01
C PRO A 238 9.93 2.67 21.34
N PRO A 239 11.00 3.40 20.98
CA PRO A 239 11.03 4.79 20.56
C PRO A 239 10.81 5.04 19.07
N THR A 240 10.58 4.01 18.28
CA THR A 240 10.45 4.09 16.82
C THR A 240 9.41 5.13 16.41
N ALA A 241 9.80 6.07 15.54
CA ALA A 241 8.88 7.05 14.98
C ALA A 241 7.97 6.38 13.93
N GLU A 242 6.70 6.16 14.27
CA GLU A 242 5.67 5.63 13.39
C GLU A 242 4.36 6.39 13.68
N TRP A 243 3.63 6.75 12.64
CA TRP A 243 2.49 7.68 12.77
C TRP A 243 1.37 7.17 13.69
N GLY A 244 1.07 5.87 13.67
CA GLY A 244 0.06 5.28 14.54
C GLY A 244 0.47 5.23 16.00
N SER A 245 1.73 4.92 16.29
CA SER A 245 2.28 4.94 17.66
C SER A 245 2.30 6.38 18.20
N MET A 246 2.66 7.38 17.36
CA MET A 246 2.59 8.80 17.74
C MET A 246 1.15 9.23 18.06
N LEU A 247 0.15 8.77 17.30
CA LEU A 247 -1.27 8.99 17.61
C LEU A 247 -1.68 8.37 18.94
N SER A 248 -1.18 7.18 19.25
CA SER A 248 -1.46 6.47 20.50
C SER A 248 -0.92 7.21 21.71
N THR A 249 0.37 7.57 21.67
CA THR A 249 1.03 8.30 22.79
C THR A 249 0.43 9.69 23.02
N GLY A 250 0.00 10.36 21.94
CA GLY A 250 -0.67 11.66 22.05
C GLY A 250 -2.11 11.61 22.60
N ARG A 251 -2.66 10.42 22.87
CA ARG A 251 -4.07 10.25 23.28
C ARG A 251 -4.41 10.99 24.55
N ASP A 252 -3.52 11.00 25.50
CA ASP A 252 -3.75 11.56 26.84
C ASP A 252 -3.60 13.10 26.87
N PHE A 253 -3.04 13.69 25.79
CA PHE A 253 -2.74 15.12 25.69
C PHE A 253 -3.66 15.89 24.74
N LEU A 254 -4.84 15.36 24.43
CA LEU A 254 -5.73 15.95 23.42
C LEU A 254 -6.21 17.37 23.78
N ARG A 255 -6.40 17.67 25.07
CA ARG A 255 -6.85 18.97 25.55
C ARG A 255 -5.72 19.98 25.66
N ASP A 256 -4.56 19.53 26.15
CA ASP A 256 -3.45 20.41 26.50
C ASP A 256 -2.47 20.62 25.35
N ALA A 257 -2.28 19.62 24.50
CA ALA A 257 -1.35 19.62 23.38
C ALA A 257 -1.92 18.92 22.13
N PRO A 258 -2.97 19.46 21.50
CA PRO A 258 -3.66 18.80 20.38
C PRO A 258 -2.75 18.56 19.16
N HIS A 259 -1.71 19.37 18.98
CA HIS A 259 -0.74 19.27 17.89
C HIS A 259 -0.03 17.90 17.86
N VAL A 260 0.19 17.27 19.02
CA VAL A 260 0.84 15.94 19.13
C VAL A 260 0.06 14.86 18.35
N ARG A 261 -1.27 15.03 18.19
CA ARG A 261 -2.12 14.10 17.45
C ARG A 261 -2.50 14.60 16.05
N ILE A 262 -2.75 15.90 15.93
CA ILE A 262 -3.24 16.47 14.67
C ILE A 262 -2.23 16.22 13.55
N PHE A 263 -0.96 16.48 13.76
CA PHE A 263 0.04 16.35 12.70
C PHE A 263 0.31 14.91 12.25
N PRO A 264 0.47 13.91 13.12
CA PRO A 264 0.55 12.51 12.70
C PRO A 264 -0.74 12.03 12.03
N GLY A 265 -1.91 12.46 12.51
CA GLY A 265 -3.20 12.17 11.89
C GLY A 265 -3.32 12.72 10.47
N LEU A 266 -2.86 13.95 10.24
CA LEU A 266 -2.81 14.56 8.91
C LEU A 266 -1.84 13.81 7.99
N ALA A 267 -0.72 13.32 8.49
CA ALA A 267 0.23 12.52 7.72
C ALA A 267 -0.40 11.20 7.25
N ILE A 268 -1.10 10.48 8.14
CA ILE A 268 -1.85 9.26 7.77
C ILE A 268 -2.93 9.59 6.75
N MET A 269 -3.71 10.66 6.98
CA MET A 269 -4.76 11.09 6.08
C MET A 269 -4.19 11.39 4.68
N ALA A 270 -3.11 12.15 4.59
CA ALA A 270 -2.46 12.47 3.32
C ALA A 270 -1.97 11.19 2.60
N ALA A 271 -1.37 10.25 3.32
CA ALA A 271 -0.94 8.99 2.74
C ALA A 271 -2.11 8.14 2.21
N VAL A 272 -3.19 8.01 2.97
CA VAL A 272 -4.37 7.23 2.55
C VAL A 272 -5.09 7.88 1.37
N PHE A 273 -5.25 9.20 1.38
CA PHE A 273 -5.92 9.92 0.29
C PHE A 273 -5.12 9.94 -1.02
N SER A 274 -3.81 9.78 -0.94
CA SER A 274 -2.94 9.83 -2.12
C SER A 274 -2.92 8.53 -2.93
N MET A 275 -3.37 7.42 -2.34
CA MET A 275 -3.38 6.08 -2.94
C MET A 275 -4.70 5.77 -3.65
#